data_eef879d99b232c5c19adae5ca8b89bd2
#
_entry.id   eef879d99b232c5c19adae5ca8b89bd2
#
_cell.length_a   1.000
_cell.length_b   1.000
_cell.length_c   1.000
_cell.angle_alpha   90.00
_cell.angle_beta   90.00
_cell.angle_gamma   90.00
#
_symmetry.space_group_name_H-M   'P 1'
#
loop_
_entity.id
_entity.type
_entity.pdbx_description
1 polymer ?
#
loop_
_entity_poly.entity_id
_entity_poly.type
_entity_poly.pdbx_seq_one_letter_code
_entity_poly.pdbx_strand_id
1 'polypeptide(L)'
;GESEDKYALVVVSDIAKYDLGSSGEMTQGGGAVAMLLNDSPRLLEFDPKVTSTSIKNEYDFYRPFGKETPIVHGQYSNLLYLIQVKNALIDYKKKVKETGLIKLKEGETILDHVDYLNMHLPYSNMGKKALAYLVRHEWRTLPRWKEIIDEVGMEEPIPKDPRGTIESVLEDADFMAKDHQFTKLFTNTEKYVELYESKLASSLIASKMIGNLYTASLYLGFRSSLEFEYQKGVDLNGKRVGFCSYGSGASAMIFSGVIQPEYAQIVKDMNLEEELGPRTKLSLDEYEELHENKRTHEENIRSANKEFVIVDVKTSNESKGERHYAFVD
;
A
#
# COMPACT_ATOMS: atom_id res chain seq x y z
N GLY A 1 15.04 33.11 17.28
CA GLY A 1 15.43 32.98 15.89
C GLY A 1 14.21 32.64 15.07
N GLU A 2 13.94 33.44 14.05
CA GLU A 2 12.91 33.20 13.07
C GLU A 2 13.19 31.81 12.46
N SER A 3 12.24 30.86 12.55
CA SER A 3 12.32 29.61 11.82
C SER A 3 12.11 29.98 10.35
N GLU A 4 13.18 29.91 9.55
CA GLU A 4 13.00 29.93 8.09
C GLU A 4 12.07 28.74 7.75
N ASP A 5 11.02 29.01 6.97
CA ASP A 5 10.11 27.96 6.46
C ASP A 5 10.94 26.87 5.77
N LYS A 6 10.91 25.67 6.34
CA LYS A 6 11.69 24.55 5.80
C LYS A 6 10.79 23.69 4.93
N TYR A 7 11.24 23.45 3.72
CA TYR A 7 10.57 22.56 2.75
C TYR A 7 11.45 21.38 2.43
N ALA A 8 10.84 20.19 2.31
CA ALA A 8 11.49 19.00 1.80
C ALA A 8 10.62 18.35 0.72
N LEU A 9 11.20 18.13 -0.45
CA LEU A 9 10.54 17.37 -1.51
C LEU A 9 10.92 15.89 -1.38
N VAL A 10 9.93 15.04 -1.19
CA VAL A 10 10.08 13.59 -1.20
C VAL A 10 9.47 13.03 -2.47
N VAL A 11 10.28 12.36 -3.27
CA VAL A 11 9.83 11.67 -4.49
C VAL A 11 10.06 10.18 -4.33
N VAL A 12 9.01 9.41 -4.52
CA VAL A 12 9.05 7.94 -4.56
C VAL A 12 8.59 7.50 -5.95
N SER A 13 9.47 6.77 -6.65
CA SER A 13 9.26 6.37 -8.03
C SER A 13 9.83 4.97 -8.25
N ASP A 14 9.07 4.11 -8.90
CA ASP A 14 9.52 2.77 -9.23
C ASP A 14 8.76 2.17 -10.42
N ILE A 15 9.33 1.11 -10.96
CA ILE A 15 8.71 0.23 -11.95
C ILE A 15 8.83 -1.20 -11.42
N ALA A 16 7.70 -1.76 -10.99
CA ALA A 16 7.66 -3.14 -10.53
C ALA A 16 7.63 -4.08 -11.74
N LYS A 17 8.78 -4.72 -12.02
CA LYS A 17 8.96 -5.66 -13.13
C LYS A 17 9.25 -7.06 -12.56
N TYR A 18 8.57 -8.07 -13.09
CA TYR A 18 8.74 -9.49 -12.75
C TYR A 18 8.97 -10.31 -14.03
N ASP A 19 9.44 -11.55 -13.90
CA ASP A 19 9.62 -12.43 -15.06
C ASP A 19 8.25 -12.74 -15.71
N LEU A 20 8.23 -12.83 -17.05
CA LEU A 20 7.05 -13.27 -17.81
C LEU A 20 6.60 -14.66 -17.33
N GLY A 21 5.30 -14.88 -17.20
CA GLY A 21 4.70 -16.10 -16.71
C GLY A 21 4.85 -16.32 -15.20
N SER A 22 5.49 -15.39 -14.45
CA SER A 22 5.58 -15.48 -13.00
C SER A 22 4.28 -15.04 -12.31
N SER A 23 4.07 -15.48 -11.07
CA SER A 23 2.90 -15.06 -10.26
C SER A 23 2.88 -13.56 -9.94
N GLY A 24 4.01 -12.88 -10.04
CA GLY A 24 4.13 -11.44 -9.82
C GLY A 24 3.79 -10.59 -11.04
N GLU A 25 3.85 -11.14 -12.26
CA GLU A 25 3.67 -10.41 -13.50
C GLU A 25 2.38 -9.59 -13.56
N MET A 26 1.26 -10.19 -13.15
CA MET A 26 -0.06 -9.53 -13.13
C MET A 26 -0.14 -8.34 -12.16
N THR A 27 0.82 -8.19 -11.26
CA THR A 27 0.84 -7.12 -10.26
C THR A 27 1.73 -5.95 -10.64
N GLN A 28 2.41 -6.03 -11.78
CA GLN A 28 3.32 -5.00 -12.26
C GLN A 28 2.66 -3.63 -12.37
N GLY A 29 3.44 -2.61 -12.13
CA GLY A 29 3.01 -1.21 -12.24
C GLY A 29 4.21 -0.30 -12.36
N GLY A 30 3.98 0.94 -12.75
CA GLY A 30 5.02 1.96 -12.83
C GLY A 30 4.44 3.34 -12.57
N GLY A 31 5.21 4.18 -11.88
CA GLY A 31 4.80 5.55 -11.59
C GLY A 31 5.64 6.22 -10.53
N ALA A 32 5.25 7.45 -10.20
CA ALA A 32 5.90 8.25 -9.19
C ALA A 32 4.87 9.03 -8.36
N VAL A 33 5.22 9.28 -7.10
CA VAL A 33 4.48 10.17 -6.20
C VAL A 33 5.46 11.17 -5.62
N ALA A 34 5.16 12.46 -5.75
CA ALA A 34 5.93 13.54 -5.16
C ALA A 34 5.14 14.20 -4.03
N MET A 35 5.80 14.46 -2.91
CA MET A 35 5.20 15.04 -1.71
C MET A 35 6.06 16.21 -1.23
N LEU A 36 5.45 17.37 -1.05
CA LEU A 36 6.09 18.51 -0.43
C LEU A 36 5.79 18.50 1.08
N LEU A 37 6.83 18.38 1.88
CA LEU A 37 6.76 18.43 3.35
C LEU A 37 7.17 19.81 3.84
N ASN A 38 6.47 20.31 4.84
CA ASN A 38 6.80 21.56 5.54
C ASN A 38 6.31 21.51 6.99
N ASP A 39 6.59 22.52 7.76
CA ASP A 39 6.17 22.66 9.16
C ASP A 39 4.76 23.24 9.35
N SER A 40 4.13 23.72 8.26
CA SER A 40 2.77 24.27 8.23
C SER A 40 1.94 23.56 7.14
N PRO A 41 1.62 22.28 7.30
CA PRO A 41 1.00 21.47 6.25
C PRO A 41 -0.45 21.88 6.00
N ARG A 42 -0.82 22.01 4.71
CA ARG A 42 -2.19 22.33 4.29
C ARG A 42 -3.04 21.11 3.93
N LEU A 43 -2.40 19.97 3.70
CA LEU A 43 -3.09 18.74 3.28
C LEU A 43 -3.27 17.77 4.44
N LEU A 44 -2.18 17.39 5.08
CA LEU A 44 -2.16 16.41 6.17
C LEU A 44 -1.08 16.78 7.18
N GLU A 45 -1.47 16.90 8.43
CA GLU A 45 -0.55 17.03 9.55
C GLU A 45 -0.32 15.66 10.18
N PHE A 46 0.95 15.20 10.23
CA PHE A 46 1.28 13.94 10.86
C PHE A 46 1.19 14.02 12.39
N ASP A 47 0.69 12.96 13.01
CA ASP A 47 0.67 12.85 14.47
C ASP A 47 2.10 12.69 14.99
N PRO A 48 2.61 13.65 15.78
CA PRO A 48 3.99 13.61 16.25
C PRO A 48 4.19 12.48 17.26
N LYS A 49 5.38 11.86 17.25
CA LYS A 49 5.85 10.89 18.26
C LYS A 49 5.09 9.57 18.34
N VAL A 50 4.19 9.28 17.41
CA VAL A 50 3.36 8.06 17.41
C VAL A 50 3.61 7.20 16.18
N THR A 51 4.83 7.17 15.70
CA THR A 51 5.25 6.24 14.65
C THR A 51 5.72 4.93 15.27
N SER A 52 5.19 3.81 14.82
CA SER A 52 5.58 2.46 15.25
C SER A 52 6.33 1.72 14.18
N THR A 53 7.14 0.75 14.58
CA THR A 53 7.90 -0.10 13.65
C THR A 53 7.93 -1.54 14.13
N SER A 54 7.95 -2.48 13.16
CA SER A 54 8.27 -3.88 13.39
C SER A 54 9.29 -4.32 12.35
N ILE A 55 10.43 -4.82 12.77
CA ILE A 55 11.53 -5.19 11.88
C ILE A 55 11.94 -6.64 12.16
N LYS A 56 12.15 -7.42 11.09
CA LYS A 56 12.65 -8.78 11.17
C LYS A 56 13.57 -9.04 9.97
N ASN A 57 14.63 -9.82 10.16
CA ASN A 57 15.51 -10.21 9.05
C ASN A 57 14.90 -11.42 8.33
N GLU A 58 14.43 -11.23 7.09
CA GLU A 58 13.72 -12.22 6.29
C GLU A 58 14.11 -12.12 4.81
N TYR A 59 13.95 -13.22 4.07
CA TYR A 59 14.27 -13.32 2.65
C TYR A 59 13.03 -13.65 1.81
N ASP A 60 11.94 -12.98 2.10
CA ASP A 60 10.62 -13.20 1.46
C ASP A 60 10.55 -12.63 0.03
N PHE A 61 11.32 -11.59 -0.23
CA PHE A 61 11.40 -10.90 -1.52
C PHE A 61 12.80 -10.28 -1.66
N TYR A 62 13.54 -10.65 -2.69
CA TYR A 62 14.89 -10.14 -2.93
C TYR A 62 15.27 -10.25 -4.40
N ARG A 63 16.20 -9.41 -4.83
CA ARG A 63 16.79 -9.50 -6.16
C ARG A 63 18.17 -10.14 -6.07
N PRO A 64 18.36 -11.35 -6.65
CA PRO A 64 19.66 -11.98 -6.71
C PRO A 64 20.67 -11.14 -7.47
N PHE A 65 21.94 -11.26 -7.11
CA PHE A 65 23.01 -10.62 -7.85
C PHE A 65 22.99 -11.06 -9.33
N GLY A 66 23.09 -10.09 -10.25
CA GLY A 66 23.09 -10.33 -11.70
C GLY A 66 21.70 -10.60 -12.32
N LYS A 67 20.60 -10.56 -11.54
CA LYS A 67 19.22 -10.57 -12.09
C LYS A 67 18.62 -9.17 -12.13
N GLU A 68 17.81 -8.90 -13.16
CA GLU A 68 17.03 -7.66 -13.28
C GLU A 68 15.74 -7.73 -12.47
N THR A 69 15.15 -8.90 -12.37
CA THR A 69 13.87 -9.18 -11.73
C THR A 69 14.04 -9.81 -10.36
N PRO A 70 13.16 -9.54 -9.38
CA PRO A 70 13.20 -10.11 -8.06
C PRO A 70 12.63 -11.54 -8.02
N ILE A 71 12.98 -12.27 -6.96
CA ILE A 71 12.36 -13.52 -6.54
C ILE A 71 11.38 -13.22 -5.42
N VAL A 72 10.17 -13.79 -5.50
CA VAL A 72 9.09 -13.62 -4.51
C VAL A 72 8.71 -14.99 -3.95
N HIS A 73 8.79 -15.16 -2.64
CA HIS A 73 8.20 -16.30 -1.94
C HIS A 73 6.74 -15.95 -1.55
N GLY A 74 5.82 -15.96 -2.52
CA GLY A 74 4.53 -15.28 -2.47
C GLY A 74 3.66 -15.58 -1.24
N GLN A 75 3.44 -16.87 -0.87
CA GLN A 75 2.64 -17.21 0.31
C GLN A 75 3.34 -16.78 1.61
N TYR A 76 4.64 -17.01 1.69
CA TYR A 76 5.47 -16.61 2.82
C TYR A 76 5.44 -15.07 3.01
N SER A 77 5.72 -14.33 1.94
CA SER A 77 5.71 -12.86 1.95
C SER A 77 4.35 -12.28 2.35
N ASN A 78 3.26 -12.86 1.85
CA ASN A 78 1.91 -12.44 2.23
C ASN A 78 1.65 -12.61 3.73
N LEU A 79 2.00 -13.77 4.30
CA LEU A 79 1.80 -14.03 5.73
C LEU A 79 2.73 -13.18 6.59
N LEU A 80 3.99 -13.02 6.17
CA LEU A 80 4.97 -12.15 6.82
C LEU A 80 4.47 -10.68 6.86
N TYR A 81 3.93 -10.18 5.75
CA TYR A 81 3.32 -8.86 5.69
C TYR A 81 2.24 -8.69 6.77
N LEU A 82 1.29 -9.64 6.85
CA LEU A 82 0.19 -9.59 7.83
C LEU A 82 0.71 -9.57 9.26
N ILE A 83 1.69 -10.42 9.56
CA ILE A 83 2.30 -10.52 10.90
C ILE A 83 3.05 -9.23 11.25
N GLN A 84 3.85 -8.68 10.34
CA GLN A 84 4.64 -7.48 10.62
C GLN A 84 3.75 -6.25 10.81
N VAL A 85 2.72 -6.06 9.97
CA VAL A 85 1.76 -4.96 10.14
C VAL A 85 0.98 -5.09 11.46
N LYS A 86 0.58 -6.31 11.84
CA LYS A 86 -0.04 -6.55 13.17
C LYS A 86 0.92 -6.19 14.31
N ASN A 87 2.18 -6.59 14.22
CA ASN A 87 3.16 -6.27 15.27
C ASN A 87 3.39 -4.75 15.36
N ALA A 88 3.46 -4.05 14.23
CA ALA A 88 3.52 -2.60 14.20
C ALA A 88 2.25 -1.95 14.81
N LEU A 89 1.05 -2.54 14.58
CA LEU A 89 -0.20 -2.06 15.20
C LEU A 89 -0.15 -2.18 16.73
N ILE A 90 0.39 -3.29 17.25
CA ILE A 90 0.54 -3.48 18.70
C ILE A 90 1.44 -2.39 19.30
N ASP A 91 2.59 -2.09 18.68
CA ASP A 91 3.48 -1.01 19.12
C ASP A 91 2.83 0.37 18.95
N TYR A 92 2.10 0.60 17.86
CA TYR A 92 1.35 1.83 17.63
C TYR A 92 0.33 2.09 18.75
N LYS A 93 -0.46 1.08 19.11
CA LYS A 93 -1.43 1.16 20.24
C LYS A 93 -0.76 1.53 21.55
N LYS A 94 0.40 0.94 21.85
CA LYS A 94 1.18 1.28 23.02
C LYS A 94 1.58 2.76 23.02
N LYS A 95 2.13 3.26 21.92
CA LYS A 95 2.54 4.68 21.78
C LYS A 95 1.37 5.64 21.83
N VAL A 96 0.23 5.30 21.22
CA VAL A 96 -1.02 6.07 21.31
C VAL A 96 -1.46 6.21 22.77
N LYS A 97 -1.41 5.13 23.56
CA LYS A 97 -1.75 5.15 24.97
C LYS A 97 -0.76 5.99 25.78
N GLU A 98 0.54 5.84 25.54
CA GLU A 98 1.61 6.57 26.26
C GLU A 98 1.55 8.08 26.00
N THR A 99 1.23 8.49 24.77
CA THR A 99 1.13 9.89 24.40
C THR A 99 -0.23 10.53 24.67
N GLY A 100 -1.25 9.70 24.89
CA GLY A 100 -2.63 10.17 25.04
C GLY A 100 -3.25 10.72 23.76
N LEU A 101 -2.67 10.42 22.59
CA LEU A 101 -3.13 10.91 21.29
C LEU A 101 -4.60 10.53 21.01
N ILE A 102 -4.97 9.30 21.31
CA ILE A 102 -6.33 8.79 21.20
C ILE A 102 -6.72 8.16 22.53
N LYS A 103 -7.88 8.54 23.05
CA LYS A 103 -8.44 7.96 24.28
C LYS A 103 -9.48 6.92 23.90
N LEU A 104 -9.10 5.65 23.95
CA LEU A 104 -10.02 4.54 23.67
C LEU A 104 -10.97 4.36 24.85
N LYS A 105 -12.27 4.26 24.57
CA LYS A 105 -13.29 3.81 25.51
C LYS A 105 -13.32 2.29 25.59
N GLU A 106 -14.03 1.76 26.57
CA GLU A 106 -14.28 0.32 26.67
C GLU A 106 -14.98 -0.20 25.39
N GLY A 107 -14.45 -1.26 24.81
CA GLY A 107 -14.99 -1.85 23.58
C GLY A 107 -14.56 -1.16 22.28
N GLU A 108 -13.80 -0.06 22.34
CA GLU A 108 -13.22 0.59 21.15
C GLU A 108 -11.83 0.05 20.83
N THR A 109 -11.48 0.16 19.56
CA THR A 109 -10.16 -0.16 19.00
C THR A 109 -9.56 1.05 18.30
N ILE A 110 -8.31 1.00 17.89
CA ILE A 110 -7.69 2.04 17.06
C ILE A 110 -8.45 2.22 15.74
N LEU A 111 -9.02 1.16 15.18
CA LEU A 111 -9.77 1.22 13.93
C LEU A 111 -11.05 2.08 14.05
N ASP A 112 -11.61 2.20 15.25
CA ASP A 112 -12.78 3.04 15.49
C ASP A 112 -12.45 4.56 15.44
N HIS A 113 -11.15 4.91 15.60
CA HIS A 113 -10.64 6.29 15.64
C HIS A 113 -9.84 6.71 14.40
N VAL A 114 -9.80 5.90 13.37
CA VAL A 114 -9.21 6.21 12.08
C VAL A 114 -10.32 6.23 11.05
N ASP A 115 -10.47 7.35 10.33
CA ASP A 115 -11.50 7.49 9.30
C ASP A 115 -11.11 6.76 8.02
N TYR A 116 -9.85 6.86 7.59
CA TYR A 116 -9.33 6.24 6.38
C TYR A 116 -8.04 5.48 6.65
N LEU A 117 -7.88 4.34 5.96
CA LEU A 117 -6.70 3.49 6.03
C LEU A 117 -6.02 3.43 4.66
N ASN A 118 -4.73 3.67 4.66
CA ASN A 118 -3.88 3.47 3.50
C ASN A 118 -2.85 2.40 3.82
N MET A 119 -2.77 1.39 2.98
CA MET A 119 -1.88 0.26 3.17
C MET A 119 -0.89 0.16 2.01
N HIS A 120 0.30 -0.34 2.29
CA HIS A 120 1.18 -0.78 1.21
C HIS A 120 0.47 -1.86 0.38
N LEU A 121 0.44 -1.68 -0.94
CA LEU A 121 -0.32 -2.53 -1.86
C LEU A 121 0.60 -3.15 -2.91
N PRO A 122 1.19 -4.34 -2.63
CA PRO A 122 1.85 -5.11 -3.68
C PRO A 122 0.85 -5.57 -4.77
N TYR A 123 -0.41 -5.67 -4.41
CA TYR A 123 -1.58 -5.81 -5.28
C TYR A 123 -2.84 -5.41 -4.51
N SER A 124 -3.87 -4.95 -5.21
CA SER A 124 -5.04 -4.32 -4.58
C SER A 124 -5.75 -5.18 -3.52
N ASN A 125 -5.88 -6.50 -3.75
CA ASN A 125 -6.51 -7.40 -2.78
C ASN A 125 -5.73 -7.59 -1.48
N MET A 126 -4.44 -7.22 -1.44
CA MET A 126 -3.65 -7.30 -0.21
C MET A 126 -4.18 -6.36 0.87
N GLY A 127 -4.67 -5.19 0.50
CA GLY A 127 -5.31 -4.27 1.44
C GLY A 127 -6.52 -4.89 2.13
N LYS A 128 -7.40 -5.56 1.37
CA LYS A 128 -8.56 -6.27 1.93
C LYS A 128 -8.14 -7.38 2.89
N LYS A 129 -7.14 -8.19 2.52
CA LYS A 129 -6.61 -9.26 3.38
C LYS A 129 -5.98 -8.70 4.67
N ALA A 130 -5.19 -7.63 4.54
CA ALA A 130 -4.55 -7.00 5.69
C ALA A 130 -5.58 -6.39 6.65
N LEU A 131 -6.58 -5.68 6.14
CA LEU A 131 -7.68 -5.17 6.96
C LEU A 131 -8.38 -6.32 7.70
N ALA A 132 -8.75 -7.41 7.00
CA ALA A 132 -9.39 -8.56 7.62
C ALA A 132 -8.55 -9.16 8.76
N TYR A 133 -7.25 -9.29 8.56
CA TYR A 133 -6.32 -9.81 9.56
C TYR A 133 -6.21 -8.90 10.79
N LEU A 134 -6.12 -7.58 10.58
CA LEU A 134 -6.07 -6.59 11.66
C LEU A 134 -7.39 -6.51 12.43
N VAL A 135 -8.53 -6.54 11.74
CA VAL A 135 -9.86 -6.53 12.36
C VAL A 135 -10.08 -7.76 13.22
N ARG A 136 -9.73 -8.95 12.72
CA ARG A 136 -9.76 -10.19 13.50
C ARG A 136 -8.91 -10.07 14.76
N HIS A 137 -7.69 -9.51 14.64
CA HIS A 137 -6.82 -9.30 15.79
C HIS A 137 -7.42 -8.31 16.81
N GLU A 138 -7.99 -7.21 16.36
CA GLU A 138 -8.54 -6.16 17.22
C GLU A 138 -9.88 -6.55 17.86
N TRP A 139 -10.76 -7.24 17.14
CA TRP A 139 -12.12 -7.52 17.59
C TRP A 139 -12.27 -8.83 18.35
N ARG A 140 -11.33 -9.75 18.23
CA ARG A 140 -11.38 -11.11 18.82
C ARG A 140 -11.69 -11.14 20.32
N THR A 141 -11.30 -10.11 21.07
CA THR A 141 -11.53 -9.98 22.50
C THR A 141 -12.74 -9.10 22.85
N LEU A 142 -13.46 -8.59 21.86
CA LEU A 142 -14.58 -7.69 22.06
C LEU A 142 -15.92 -8.42 21.96
N PRO A 143 -16.99 -7.93 22.62
CA PRO A 143 -18.33 -8.54 22.51
C PRO A 143 -18.83 -8.67 21.06
N ARG A 144 -18.51 -7.71 20.20
CA ARG A 144 -18.87 -7.71 18.78
C ARG A 144 -18.33 -8.92 17.99
N TRP A 145 -17.27 -9.56 18.50
CA TRP A 145 -16.71 -10.76 17.85
C TRP A 145 -17.65 -11.96 17.89
N LYS A 146 -18.43 -12.10 18.96
CA LYS A 146 -19.43 -13.17 19.03
C LYS A 146 -20.48 -13.04 17.92
N GLU A 147 -20.98 -11.86 17.68
CA GLU A 147 -21.95 -11.59 16.60
C GLU A 147 -21.35 -11.94 15.22
N ILE A 148 -20.07 -11.64 15.01
CA ILE A 148 -19.35 -12.02 13.78
C ILE A 148 -19.25 -13.53 13.65
N ILE A 149 -18.89 -14.26 14.72
CA ILE A 149 -18.81 -15.73 14.69
C ILE A 149 -20.17 -16.35 14.41
N ASP A 150 -21.23 -15.82 15.01
CA ASP A 150 -22.61 -16.29 14.78
C ASP A 150 -23.01 -16.08 13.30
N GLU A 151 -22.66 -14.93 12.69
CA GLU A 151 -22.92 -14.64 11.28
C GLU A 151 -22.08 -15.50 10.32
N VAL A 152 -20.79 -15.71 10.63
CA VAL A 152 -19.87 -16.54 9.85
C VAL A 152 -20.28 -18.02 9.91
N GLY A 153 -20.86 -18.47 11.01
CA GLY A 153 -21.34 -19.85 11.20
C GLY A 153 -20.23 -20.88 11.41
N MET A 154 -19.00 -20.42 11.72
CA MET A 154 -17.89 -21.30 12.10
C MET A 154 -16.94 -20.60 13.07
N GLU A 155 -16.30 -21.37 13.92
CA GLU A 155 -15.26 -20.86 14.81
C GLU A 155 -14.01 -20.41 14.04
N GLU A 156 -13.35 -19.39 14.55
CA GLU A 156 -12.08 -18.94 13.99
C GLU A 156 -11.02 -20.04 14.14
N PRO A 157 -10.38 -20.48 13.04
CA PRO A 157 -9.37 -21.53 13.10
C PRO A 157 -8.11 -21.05 13.81
N ILE A 158 -7.45 -21.98 14.50
CA ILE A 158 -6.17 -21.75 15.19
C ILE A 158 -5.17 -22.76 14.61
N PRO A 159 -3.94 -22.33 14.24
CA PRO A 159 -2.91 -23.24 13.77
C PRO A 159 -2.49 -24.22 14.87
N LYS A 160 -2.04 -25.42 14.50
CA LYS A 160 -1.58 -26.45 15.44
C LYS A 160 -0.47 -25.94 16.36
N ASP A 161 0.41 -25.12 15.83
CA ASP A 161 1.41 -24.40 16.61
C ASP A 161 1.20 -22.88 16.49
N PRO A 162 0.44 -22.24 17.40
CA PRO A 162 0.20 -20.80 17.38
C PRO A 162 1.44 -19.94 17.63
N ARG A 163 2.55 -20.55 18.08
CA ARG A 163 3.85 -19.89 18.32
C ARG A 163 4.91 -20.36 17.32
N GLY A 164 4.54 -21.16 16.36
CA GLY A 164 5.41 -21.71 15.32
C GLY A 164 5.95 -20.65 14.37
N THR A 165 6.84 -21.09 13.51
CA THR A 165 7.37 -20.26 12.43
C THR A 165 6.34 -20.06 11.31
N ILE A 166 6.60 -19.14 10.40
CA ILE A 166 5.74 -18.92 9.22
C ILE A 166 5.66 -20.21 8.40
N GLU A 167 6.77 -20.90 8.23
CA GLU A 167 6.85 -22.18 7.52
C GLU A 167 5.92 -23.22 8.15
N SER A 168 5.99 -23.39 9.48
CA SER A 168 5.14 -24.37 10.18
C SER A 168 3.64 -24.05 10.05
N VAL A 169 3.28 -22.77 9.98
CA VAL A 169 1.89 -22.36 9.72
C VAL A 169 1.48 -22.68 8.29
N LEU A 170 2.36 -22.41 7.31
CA LEU A 170 2.10 -22.71 5.89
C LEU A 170 2.03 -24.22 5.61
N GLU A 171 2.76 -25.04 6.37
CA GLU A 171 2.74 -26.51 6.28
C GLU A 171 1.48 -27.11 6.92
N ASP A 172 0.77 -26.37 7.78
CA ASP A 172 -0.52 -26.82 8.35
C ASP A 172 -1.66 -26.63 7.33
N ALA A 173 -1.75 -27.58 6.39
CA ALA A 173 -2.72 -27.51 5.28
C ALA A 173 -4.18 -27.45 5.76
N ASP A 174 -4.52 -28.13 6.87
CA ASP A 174 -5.87 -28.10 7.45
C ASP A 174 -6.20 -26.70 8.00
N PHE A 175 -5.28 -26.10 8.74
CA PHE A 175 -5.41 -24.72 9.19
C PHE A 175 -5.55 -23.77 8.02
N MET A 176 -4.66 -23.85 7.02
CA MET A 176 -4.66 -22.93 5.87
C MET A 176 -5.98 -22.99 5.09
N ALA A 177 -6.54 -24.19 4.90
CA ALA A 177 -7.82 -24.36 4.22
C ALA A 177 -8.98 -23.75 5.03
N LYS A 178 -9.03 -24.01 6.34
CA LYS A 178 -10.04 -23.47 7.25
C LYS A 178 -9.93 -21.96 7.41
N ASP A 179 -8.71 -21.42 7.53
CA ASP A 179 -8.48 -19.97 7.64
C ASP A 179 -8.85 -19.23 6.36
N HIS A 180 -8.59 -19.83 5.20
CA HIS A 180 -9.07 -19.29 3.93
C HIS A 180 -10.60 -19.26 3.86
N GLN A 181 -11.27 -20.34 4.26
CA GLN A 181 -12.74 -20.41 4.30
C GLN A 181 -13.31 -19.39 5.29
N PHE A 182 -12.77 -19.34 6.51
CA PHE A 182 -13.19 -18.38 7.52
C PHE A 182 -13.03 -16.94 7.03
N THR A 183 -11.86 -16.60 6.50
CA THR A 183 -11.57 -15.25 5.98
C THR A 183 -12.54 -14.87 4.85
N LYS A 184 -12.86 -15.81 3.95
CA LYS A 184 -13.84 -15.58 2.88
C LYS A 184 -15.23 -15.27 3.43
N LEU A 185 -15.70 -16.02 4.41
CA LEU A 185 -17.01 -15.79 5.05
C LEU A 185 -16.97 -14.47 5.86
N PHE A 186 -15.96 -14.28 6.68
CA PHE A 186 -15.77 -13.09 7.50
C PHE A 186 -15.77 -11.80 6.67
N THR A 187 -15.08 -11.80 5.52
CA THR A 187 -15.03 -10.60 4.65
C THR A 187 -16.33 -10.31 3.91
N ASN A 188 -17.35 -11.12 4.07
CA ASN A 188 -18.71 -10.91 3.58
C ASN A 188 -19.70 -10.55 4.69
N THR A 189 -19.29 -10.52 5.95
CA THR A 189 -20.17 -10.07 7.04
C THR A 189 -20.49 -8.59 6.88
N GLU A 190 -21.71 -8.19 7.29
CA GLU A 190 -22.18 -6.81 7.16
C GLU A 190 -21.21 -5.81 7.81
N LYS A 191 -20.78 -6.09 9.04
CA LYS A 191 -19.86 -5.21 9.79
C LYS A 191 -18.49 -5.07 9.13
N TYR A 192 -17.98 -6.14 8.52
CA TYR A 192 -16.71 -6.03 7.82
C TYR A 192 -16.84 -5.26 6.50
N VAL A 193 -17.91 -5.51 5.74
CA VAL A 193 -18.19 -4.79 4.48
C VAL A 193 -18.33 -3.30 4.75
N GLU A 194 -19.11 -2.90 5.76
CA GLU A 194 -19.25 -1.49 6.17
C GLU A 194 -17.90 -0.86 6.51
N LEU A 195 -17.09 -1.55 7.32
CA LEU A 195 -15.75 -1.08 7.68
C LEU A 195 -14.83 -0.94 6.45
N TYR A 196 -14.85 -1.93 5.56
CA TYR A 196 -14.05 -1.94 4.34
C TYR A 196 -14.44 -0.80 3.41
N GLU A 197 -15.73 -0.64 3.12
CA GLU A 197 -16.23 0.41 2.22
C GLU A 197 -15.97 1.81 2.77
N SER A 198 -16.16 2.00 4.08
CA SER A 198 -15.99 3.33 4.70
C SER A 198 -14.52 3.73 4.89
N LYS A 199 -13.60 2.77 5.11
CA LYS A 199 -12.24 3.11 5.53
C LYS A 199 -11.14 2.77 4.53
N LEU A 200 -11.34 1.78 3.65
CA LEU A 200 -10.24 1.27 2.81
C LEU A 200 -10.55 1.30 1.32
N ALA A 201 -11.80 1.12 0.90
CA ALA A 201 -12.15 0.86 -0.49
C ALA A 201 -11.63 1.94 -1.46
N SER A 202 -11.73 3.21 -1.09
CA SER A 202 -11.27 4.34 -1.90
C SER A 202 -9.75 4.36 -2.10
N SER A 203 -8.97 3.88 -1.12
CA SER A 203 -7.51 3.80 -1.24
C SER A 203 -7.02 2.76 -2.25
N LEU A 204 -7.87 1.79 -2.61
CA LEU A 204 -7.52 0.70 -3.51
C LEU A 204 -7.77 1.02 -4.99
N ILE A 205 -8.50 2.09 -5.31
CA ILE A 205 -8.95 2.39 -6.69
C ILE A 205 -7.74 2.65 -7.60
N ALA A 206 -6.85 3.55 -7.19
CA ALA A 206 -5.65 3.86 -7.98
C ALA A 206 -4.74 2.63 -8.17
N SER A 207 -4.57 1.80 -7.16
CA SER A 207 -3.77 0.57 -7.27
C SER A 207 -4.37 -0.44 -8.27
N LYS A 208 -5.70 -0.50 -8.40
CA LYS A 208 -6.36 -1.32 -9.43
C LYS A 208 -6.10 -0.81 -10.85
N MET A 209 -5.87 0.49 -11.01
CA MET A 209 -5.64 1.13 -12.32
C MET A 209 -4.16 1.10 -12.74
N ILE A 210 -3.23 1.09 -11.79
CA ILE A 210 -1.80 1.29 -12.04
C ILE A 210 -0.97 0.04 -11.71
N GLY A 211 -1.34 -0.74 -10.70
CA GLY A 211 -0.57 -1.87 -10.20
C GLY A 211 0.37 -1.48 -9.04
N ASN A 212 1.42 -2.29 -8.85
CA ASN A 212 2.39 -2.13 -7.78
C ASN A 212 3.40 -1.01 -8.11
N LEU A 213 3.57 -0.08 -7.18
CA LEU A 213 4.60 0.98 -7.25
C LEU A 213 5.62 0.87 -6.09
N TYR A 214 5.79 -0.33 -5.52
CA TYR A 214 6.60 -0.54 -4.31
C TYR A 214 6.29 0.50 -3.23
N THR A 215 7.27 1.28 -2.79
CA THR A 215 7.09 2.29 -1.73
C THR A 215 6.02 3.35 -2.08
N ALA A 216 5.89 3.73 -3.35
CA ALA A 216 4.91 4.71 -3.80
C ALA A 216 3.45 4.22 -3.67
N SER A 217 3.21 2.89 -3.61
CA SER A 217 1.86 2.33 -3.49
C SER A 217 1.08 2.84 -2.27
N LEU A 218 1.75 3.07 -1.15
CA LEU A 218 1.13 3.61 0.06
C LEU A 218 0.59 5.04 -0.16
N TYR A 219 1.42 5.89 -0.76
CA TYR A 219 1.09 7.30 -0.99
C TYR A 219 0.13 7.48 -2.17
N LEU A 220 0.20 6.60 -3.16
CA LEU A 220 -0.80 6.51 -4.21
C LEU A 220 -2.18 6.14 -3.63
N GLY A 221 -2.23 5.20 -2.67
CA GLY A 221 -3.44 4.87 -1.93
C GLY A 221 -4.02 6.08 -1.19
N PHE A 222 -3.17 6.88 -0.55
CA PHE A 222 -3.59 8.11 0.11
C PHE A 222 -4.16 9.13 -0.88
N ARG A 223 -3.48 9.38 -2.01
CA ARG A 223 -4.01 10.21 -3.09
C ARG A 223 -5.38 9.70 -3.57
N SER A 224 -5.50 8.40 -3.78
CA SER A 224 -6.75 7.75 -4.18
C SER A 224 -7.88 8.02 -3.18
N SER A 225 -7.62 7.84 -1.88
CA SER A 225 -8.62 8.15 -0.85
C SER A 225 -9.08 9.60 -0.90
N LEU A 226 -8.14 10.54 -0.98
CA LEU A 226 -8.44 11.97 -1.04
C LEU A 226 -9.31 12.32 -2.25
N GLU A 227 -8.89 11.91 -3.43
CA GLU A 227 -9.54 12.24 -4.69
C GLU A 227 -10.96 11.66 -4.76
N PHE A 228 -11.09 10.35 -4.54
CA PHE A 228 -12.38 9.68 -4.72
C PHE A 228 -13.39 9.99 -3.62
N GLU A 229 -12.97 10.25 -2.39
CA GLU A 229 -13.89 10.71 -1.34
C GLU A 229 -14.30 12.17 -1.57
N TYR A 230 -13.39 13.03 -2.01
CA TYR A 230 -13.73 14.41 -2.39
C TYR A 230 -14.72 14.46 -3.55
N GLN A 231 -14.55 13.63 -4.58
CA GLN A 231 -15.48 13.52 -5.71
C GLN A 231 -16.88 13.05 -5.30
N LYS A 232 -16.99 12.25 -4.23
CA LYS A 232 -18.29 11.87 -3.62
C LYS A 232 -18.93 13.00 -2.81
N GLY A 233 -18.27 14.13 -2.64
CA GLY A 233 -18.74 15.26 -1.84
C GLY A 233 -18.53 15.07 -0.33
N VAL A 234 -17.66 14.15 0.08
CA VAL A 234 -17.35 13.93 1.51
C VAL A 234 -16.43 15.04 2.00
N ASP A 235 -16.80 15.65 3.13
CA ASP A 235 -15.89 16.58 3.82
C ASP A 235 -14.81 15.79 4.57
N LEU A 236 -13.56 16.01 4.14
CA LEU A 236 -12.39 15.33 4.71
C LEU A 236 -11.70 16.13 5.82
N ASN A 237 -12.11 17.37 6.07
CA ASN A 237 -11.52 18.22 7.11
C ASN A 237 -11.58 17.55 8.48
N GLY A 238 -10.45 17.51 9.18
CA GLY A 238 -10.34 16.92 10.50
C GLY A 238 -10.38 15.38 10.54
N LYS A 239 -10.50 14.71 9.38
CA LYS A 239 -10.50 13.25 9.29
C LYS A 239 -9.11 12.70 9.57
N ARG A 240 -9.05 11.65 10.40
CA ARG A 240 -7.80 10.94 10.72
C ARG A 240 -7.50 9.85 9.71
N VAL A 241 -6.29 9.88 9.19
CA VAL A 241 -5.78 8.92 8.19
C VAL A 241 -4.70 8.07 8.84
N GLY A 242 -4.86 6.75 8.78
CA GLY A 242 -3.85 5.77 9.17
C GLY A 242 -3.07 5.26 7.96
N PHE A 243 -1.77 5.07 8.15
CA PHE A 243 -0.85 4.55 7.15
C PHE A 243 -0.18 3.28 7.68
N CYS A 244 -0.30 2.20 6.91
CA CYS A 244 0.32 0.91 7.18
C CYS A 244 1.34 0.60 6.09
N SER A 245 2.58 0.99 6.31
CA SER A 245 3.71 0.72 5.42
C SER A 245 4.25 -0.69 5.63
N TYR A 246 4.73 -1.30 4.56
CA TYR A 246 5.47 -2.55 4.60
C TYR A 246 6.57 -2.56 3.54
N GLY A 247 7.70 -3.15 3.87
CA GLY A 247 8.79 -3.46 2.97
C GLY A 247 9.32 -4.86 3.30
N SER A 248 9.47 -5.68 2.27
CA SER A 248 10.08 -7.02 2.40
C SER A 248 11.51 -6.93 2.92
N GLY A 249 11.95 -7.98 3.63
CA GLY A 249 13.28 -8.02 4.21
C GLY A 249 13.38 -8.18 5.74
N ALA A 250 12.41 -7.85 6.64
CA ALA A 250 11.13 -7.20 6.44
C ALA A 250 10.95 -6.06 7.45
N SER A 251 10.24 -5.03 7.08
CA SER A 251 9.89 -3.94 7.99
C SER A 251 8.44 -3.48 7.78
N ALA A 252 7.73 -3.21 8.87
CA ALA A 252 6.43 -2.57 8.82
C ALA A 252 6.45 -1.32 9.70
N MET A 253 5.70 -0.30 9.28
CA MET A 253 5.56 0.94 10.03
C MET A 253 4.09 1.36 10.03
N ILE A 254 3.59 1.82 11.19
CA ILE A 254 2.29 2.47 11.29
C ILE A 254 2.48 3.88 11.83
N PHE A 255 1.82 4.81 11.18
CA PHE A 255 1.73 6.21 11.56
C PHE A 255 0.38 6.77 11.14
N SER A 256 0.03 7.95 11.62
CA SER A 256 -1.22 8.62 11.26
C SER A 256 -1.05 10.12 11.13
N GLY A 257 -2.10 10.77 10.66
CA GLY A 257 -2.20 12.21 10.56
C GLY A 257 -3.65 12.67 10.43
N VAL A 258 -3.85 13.97 10.46
CA VAL A 258 -5.17 14.61 10.37
C VAL A 258 -5.21 15.51 9.14
N ILE A 259 -6.26 15.34 8.31
CA ILE A 259 -6.47 16.16 7.12
C ILE A 259 -6.80 17.58 7.55
N GLN A 260 -6.13 18.54 6.93
CA GLN A 260 -6.19 19.96 7.28
C GLN A 260 -7.31 20.69 6.54
N PRO A 261 -7.80 21.83 7.04
CA PRO A 261 -8.92 22.56 6.44
C PRO A 261 -8.71 22.97 4.97
N GLU A 262 -7.48 23.24 4.57
CA GLU A 262 -7.13 23.67 3.22
C GLU A 262 -6.99 22.54 2.21
N TYR A 263 -7.21 21.28 2.60
CA TYR A 263 -7.06 20.11 1.74
C TYR A 263 -7.78 20.22 0.40
N ALA A 264 -8.98 20.81 0.40
CA ALA A 264 -9.81 20.95 -0.78
C ALA A 264 -9.16 21.80 -1.88
N GLN A 265 -8.32 22.77 -1.52
CA GLN A 265 -7.57 23.58 -2.49
C GLN A 265 -6.54 22.77 -3.28
N ILE A 266 -6.09 21.66 -2.71
CA ILE A 266 -5.10 20.75 -3.32
C ILE A 266 -5.81 19.63 -4.06
N VAL A 267 -6.81 19.03 -3.43
CA VAL A 267 -7.48 17.81 -3.94
C VAL A 267 -8.38 18.10 -5.14
N LYS A 268 -8.98 19.30 -5.24
CA LYS A 268 -9.88 19.69 -6.34
C LYS A 268 -9.28 19.55 -7.74
N ASP A 269 -7.96 19.67 -7.84
CA ASP A 269 -7.23 19.59 -9.10
C ASP A 269 -6.65 18.18 -9.37
N MET A 270 -6.93 17.20 -8.49
CA MET A 270 -6.54 15.81 -8.68
C MET A 270 -7.55 15.12 -9.62
N ASN A 271 -7.06 14.54 -10.70
CA ASN A 271 -7.86 13.76 -11.64
C ASN A 271 -7.04 12.61 -12.22
N LEU A 272 -7.06 11.49 -11.52
CA LEU A 272 -6.28 10.30 -11.89
C LEU A 272 -6.74 9.72 -13.24
N GLU A 273 -8.02 9.78 -13.55
CA GLU A 273 -8.54 9.27 -14.84
C GLU A 273 -7.99 10.09 -16.00
N GLU A 274 -7.96 11.41 -15.89
CA GLU A 274 -7.39 12.30 -16.90
C GLU A 274 -5.88 12.08 -17.04
N GLU A 275 -5.16 11.94 -15.95
CA GLU A 275 -3.71 11.67 -15.97
C GLU A 275 -3.37 10.32 -16.61
N LEU A 276 -4.23 9.32 -16.44
CA LEU A 276 -4.04 7.99 -17.03
C LEU A 276 -4.64 7.86 -18.43
N GLY A 277 -5.46 8.82 -18.85
CA GLY A 277 -6.12 8.83 -20.17
C GLY A 277 -5.15 8.70 -21.37
N PRO A 278 -3.99 9.35 -21.37
CA PRO A 278 -3.02 9.27 -22.47
C PRO A 278 -2.34 7.90 -22.64
N ARG A 279 -2.55 6.93 -21.74
CA ARG A 279 -1.94 5.59 -21.82
C ARG A 279 -2.38 4.87 -23.10
N THR A 280 -1.41 4.29 -23.80
CA THR A 280 -1.65 3.46 -24.99
C THR A 280 -1.89 2.01 -24.58
N LYS A 281 -3.00 1.43 -25.05
CA LYS A 281 -3.24 0.00 -24.89
C LYS A 281 -2.36 -0.79 -25.85
N LEU A 282 -1.56 -1.70 -25.34
CA LEU A 282 -0.72 -2.60 -26.11
C LEU A 282 -1.43 -3.93 -26.37
N SER A 283 -1.05 -4.60 -27.46
CA SER A 283 -1.29 -6.03 -27.63
C SER A 283 -0.37 -6.85 -26.72
N LEU A 284 -0.66 -8.14 -26.59
CA LEU A 284 0.20 -9.03 -25.78
C LEU A 284 1.62 -9.12 -26.36
N ASP A 285 1.73 -9.26 -27.68
CA ASP A 285 3.04 -9.35 -28.36
C ASP A 285 3.85 -8.06 -28.15
N GLU A 286 3.23 -6.88 -28.27
CA GLU A 286 3.87 -5.60 -28.01
C GLU A 286 4.33 -5.45 -26.55
N TYR A 287 3.53 -5.93 -25.61
CA TYR A 287 3.88 -5.95 -24.18
C TYR A 287 5.11 -6.84 -23.93
N GLU A 288 5.13 -8.06 -24.50
CA GLU A 288 6.26 -9.00 -24.35
C GLU A 288 7.54 -8.43 -24.98
N GLU A 289 7.46 -7.82 -26.16
CA GLU A 289 8.60 -7.14 -26.79
C GLU A 289 9.18 -6.02 -25.94
N LEU A 290 8.32 -5.18 -25.35
CA LEU A 290 8.75 -4.13 -24.44
C LEU A 290 9.34 -4.71 -23.15
N HIS A 291 8.71 -5.75 -22.60
CA HIS A 291 9.16 -6.41 -21.40
C HIS A 291 10.57 -7.01 -21.54
N GLU A 292 10.87 -7.56 -22.72
CA GLU A 292 12.17 -8.16 -23.06
C GLU A 292 13.17 -7.13 -23.64
N ASN A 293 12.85 -5.82 -23.63
CA ASN A 293 13.68 -4.74 -24.18
C ASN A 293 13.99 -4.93 -25.70
N LYS A 294 13.06 -5.50 -26.45
CA LYS A 294 13.22 -5.70 -27.91
C LYS A 294 12.78 -4.48 -28.74
N ARG A 295 11.99 -3.56 -28.16
CA ARG A 295 11.59 -2.32 -28.83
C ARG A 295 12.63 -1.22 -28.67
N THR A 296 12.74 -0.35 -29.70
CA THR A 296 13.61 0.83 -29.68
C THR A 296 12.92 2.02 -28.99
N HIS A 297 13.73 2.90 -28.39
CA HIS A 297 13.23 4.12 -27.73
C HIS A 297 12.66 5.16 -28.72
N GLU A 298 12.96 5.07 -30.01
CA GLU A 298 12.52 6.02 -31.02
C GLU A 298 11.00 6.08 -31.17
N GLU A 299 10.30 4.97 -30.97
CA GLU A 299 8.83 4.92 -31.07
C GLU A 299 8.17 5.60 -29.87
N ASN A 300 8.81 5.61 -28.70
CA ASN A 300 8.30 6.25 -27.49
C ASN A 300 8.45 7.79 -27.54
N ILE A 301 9.48 8.30 -28.21
CA ILE A 301 9.74 9.74 -28.34
C ILE A 301 8.66 10.42 -29.18
N ARG A 302 8.12 9.74 -30.18
CA ARG A 302 7.13 10.29 -31.12
C ARG A 302 5.76 10.60 -30.50
N SER A 303 5.44 9.99 -29.36
CA SER A 303 4.18 10.20 -28.64
C SER A 303 4.27 11.16 -27.46
N ALA A 304 5.48 11.61 -27.12
CA ALA A 304 5.72 12.48 -25.98
C ALA A 304 5.25 13.93 -26.27
N ASN A 305 4.65 14.57 -25.27
CA ASN A 305 4.17 15.93 -25.34
C ASN A 305 4.34 16.60 -23.96
N LYS A 306 5.14 17.65 -23.89
CA LYS A 306 5.46 18.40 -22.66
C LYS A 306 5.97 17.53 -21.51
N GLU A 307 6.83 16.58 -21.83
CA GLU A 307 7.40 15.67 -20.85
C GLU A 307 8.88 15.36 -21.09
N PHE A 308 9.56 14.88 -20.05
CA PHE A 308 10.90 14.34 -20.17
C PHE A 308 10.87 12.91 -20.66
N VAL A 309 11.59 12.64 -21.72
CA VAL A 309 11.73 11.29 -22.30
C VAL A 309 13.17 10.82 -22.30
N ILE A 310 13.39 9.53 -22.25
CA ILE A 310 14.71 8.93 -22.45
C ILE A 310 15.01 8.95 -23.94
N VAL A 311 16.01 9.72 -24.34
CA VAL A 311 16.43 9.85 -25.75
C VAL A 311 17.59 8.93 -26.11
N ASP A 312 18.35 8.46 -25.12
CA ASP A 312 19.49 7.55 -25.34
C ASP A 312 19.81 6.76 -24.06
N VAL A 313 20.21 5.52 -24.24
CA VAL A 313 20.78 4.68 -23.18
C VAL A 313 22.12 4.13 -23.68
N LYS A 314 23.22 4.54 -23.05
CA LYS A 314 24.54 4.12 -23.44
C LYS A 314 24.73 2.62 -23.31
N THR A 315 25.33 2.01 -24.33
CA THR A 315 25.61 0.57 -24.39
C THR A 315 27.09 0.23 -24.28
N SER A 316 27.97 1.23 -24.29
CA SER A 316 29.42 1.03 -24.15
C SER A 316 29.79 0.51 -22.77
N ASN A 317 30.87 -0.29 -22.67
CA ASN A 317 31.29 -0.90 -21.41
C ASN A 317 31.57 0.09 -20.28
N GLU A 318 32.06 1.29 -20.61
CA GLU A 318 32.43 2.34 -19.62
C GLU A 318 31.22 3.13 -19.09
N SER A 319 30.14 3.23 -19.89
CA SER A 319 28.95 4.01 -19.55
C SER A 319 27.65 3.22 -19.69
N LYS A 320 27.72 1.89 -19.70
CA LYS A 320 26.56 1.01 -19.89
C LYS A 320 25.44 1.30 -18.88
N GLY A 321 24.28 1.66 -19.42
CA GLY A 321 23.08 1.97 -18.64
C GLY A 321 22.95 3.47 -18.26
N GLU A 322 23.89 4.34 -18.68
CA GLU A 322 23.72 5.79 -18.57
C GLU A 322 22.57 6.24 -19.43
N ARG A 323 21.60 6.95 -18.82
CA ARG A 323 20.37 7.40 -19.47
C ARG A 323 20.43 8.90 -19.73
N HIS A 324 20.15 9.28 -20.97
CA HIS A 324 20.04 10.67 -21.38
C HIS A 324 18.58 11.04 -21.56
N TYR A 325 18.19 12.17 -21.00
CA TYR A 325 16.82 12.66 -21.02
C TYR A 325 16.75 13.97 -21.82
N ALA A 326 15.67 14.17 -22.57
CA ALA A 326 15.32 15.44 -23.16
C ALA A 326 13.87 15.79 -22.83
N PHE A 327 13.59 17.07 -22.72
CA PHE A 327 12.22 17.57 -22.64
C PHE A 327 11.69 17.71 -24.08
N VAL A 328 10.52 17.15 -24.32
CA VAL A 328 9.80 17.25 -25.61
C VAL A 328 8.66 18.23 -25.41
N ASP A 329 8.65 19.31 -26.22
CA ASP A 329 7.62 20.36 -26.21
C ASP A 329 6.31 19.91 -26.88
#